data_11666a332ebe2e378947b844f2a11741
#
_entry.id   11666a332ebe2e378947b844f2a11741
#
_cell.length_a   1.000
_cell.length_b   1.000
_cell.length_c   1.000
_cell.angle_alpha   90.00
_cell.angle_beta   90.00
_cell.angle_gamma   90.00
#
_symmetry.space_group_name_H-M   'P 1'
#
loop_
_entity.id
_entity.type
_entity.pdbx_description
1 polymer ?
#
loop_
_entity_poly.entity_id
_entity_poly.type
_entity_poly.pdbx_seq_one_letter_code
_entity_poly.pdbx_strand_id
1 'polypeptide(L)'
;MPLQGLVFDVDGTLAETEEVHRQAFNEAFAAFDLPWNWKGQLYKQLLQVTGGKERILHYLTNWHAQDLATLRGKIPAIYDFKTKRYSGMILAGAVKLNPGVARLLAEAKTAGARLAIATTTHRDNVEALLQHTLPAHGASLFDAIVAGDEVSAKKPDPEVFESALRKLRLPAVCCIAFEDSANGANAARGAGLRVVVTPGIYTADDDFSAASSVVSDLGEPGRPHRHLAGWKWPGGIVSFAALQSKIEETPA
;
A
#
# COMPACT_ATOMS: atom_id res chain seq x y z
N MET A 1 -19.12 -14.44 11.94
CA MET A 1 -17.78 -15.03 12.23
C MET A 1 -16.91 -13.91 12.82
N PRO A 2 -16.01 -14.17 13.77
CA PRO A 2 -15.17 -13.12 14.34
C PRO A 2 -14.13 -12.60 13.34
N LEU A 3 -13.75 -11.33 13.45
CA LEU A 3 -12.63 -10.75 12.74
C LEU A 3 -11.33 -11.34 13.31
N GLN A 4 -10.50 -11.93 12.45
CA GLN A 4 -9.28 -12.66 12.86
C GLN A 4 -8.01 -12.08 12.25
N GLY A 5 -8.12 -11.27 11.19
CA GLY A 5 -6.95 -10.73 10.51
C GLY A 5 -7.17 -9.39 9.85
N LEU A 6 -6.11 -8.58 9.81
CA LEU A 6 -6.04 -7.34 9.04
C LEU A 6 -4.89 -7.45 8.04
N VAL A 7 -5.16 -7.06 6.79
CA VAL A 7 -4.18 -7.11 5.70
C VAL A 7 -3.98 -5.70 5.18
N PHE A 8 -2.77 -5.17 5.28
CA PHE A 8 -2.45 -3.80 4.89
C PHE A 8 -1.64 -3.74 3.60
N ASP A 9 -2.01 -2.87 2.70
CA ASP A 9 -1.06 -2.30 1.77
C ASP A 9 -0.07 -1.38 2.50
N VAL A 10 0.96 -0.88 1.82
CA VAL A 10 2.04 -0.09 2.41
C VAL A 10 1.99 1.36 1.93
N ASP A 11 2.23 1.58 0.63
CA ASP A 11 2.43 2.90 0.05
C ASP A 11 1.08 3.64 -0.09
N GLY A 12 0.94 4.79 0.56
CA GLY A 12 -0.34 5.50 0.68
C GLY A 12 -1.23 4.99 1.83
N THR A 13 -1.08 3.73 2.23
CA THR A 13 -1.91 3.08 3.26
C THR A 13 -1.28 3.17 4.66
N LEU A 14 -0.16 2.49 4.91
CA LEU A 14 0.53 2.61 6.20
C LEU A 14 1.13 4.00 6.37
N ALA A 15 1.69 4.56 5.32
CA ALA A 15 2.30 5.88 5.29
C ALA A 15 2.17 6.49 3.89
N GLU A 16 2.10 7.82 3.79
CA GLU A 16 2.14 8.51 2.49
C GLU A 16 3.58 8.55 1.97
N THR A 17 3.91 7.64 1.09
CA THR A 17 5.27 7.41 0.60
C THR A 17 5.46 7.76 -0.88
N GLU A 18 4.37 8.04 -1.62
CA GLU A 18 4.43 8.16 -3.08
C GLU A 18 5.31 9.34 -3.54
N GLU A 19 5.34 10.44 -2.79
CA GLU A 19 6.23 11.56 -3.13
C GLU A 19 7.71 11.19 -2.93
N VAL A 20 8.04 10.38 -1.93
CA VAL A 20 9.40 9.86 -1.72
C VAL A 20 9.77 8.89 -2.85
N HIS A 21 8.82 8.04 -3.28
CA HIS A 21 9.02 7.17 -4.45
C HIS A 21 9.31 7.98 -5.71
N ARG A 22 8.53 9.03 -5.99
CA ARG A 22 8.72 9.91 -7.14
C ARG A 22 10.10 10.58 -7.14
N GLN A 23 10.52 11.11 -5.99
CA GLN A 23 11.83 11.72 -5.82
C GLN A 23 12.95 10.70 -6.06
N ALA A 24 12.84 9.50 -5.48
CA ALA A 24 13.82 8.44 -5.66
C ALA A 24 13.95 7.98 -7.13
N PHE A 25 12.83 7.96 -7.89
CA PHE A 25 12.86 7.71 -9.33
C PHE A 25 13.65 8.81 -10.07
N ASN A 26 13.36 10.08 -9.80
CA ASN A 26 14.04 11.19 -10.45
C ASN A 26 15.55 11.21 -10.14
N GLU A 27 15.94 10.89 -8.91
CA GLU A 27 17.36 10.74 -8.56
C GLU A 27 18.02 9.55 -9.29
N ALA A 28 17.28 8.43 -9.45
CA ALA A 28 17.78 7.31 -10.22
C ALA A 28 17.97 7.66 -11.70
N PHE A 29 17.04 8.39 -12.30
CA PHE A 29 17.17 8.84 -13.68
C PHE A 29 18.39 9.75 -13.87
N ALA A 30 18.59 10.70 -12.97
CA ALA A 30 19.76 11.57 -12.99
C ALA A 30 21.09 10.79 -12.84
N ALA A 31 21.13 9.78 -11.98
CA ALA A 31 22.31 8.94 -11.76
C ALA A 31 22.67 8.05 -12.97
N PHE A 32 21.72 7.82 -13.88
CA PHE A 32 21.90 7.08 -15.13
C PHE A 32 21.97 7.99 -16.36
N ASP A 33 22.19 9.31 -16.17
CA ASP A 33 22.27 10.32 -17.23
C ASP A 33 21.03 10.37 -18.12
N LEU A 34 19.85 10.05 -17.57
CA LEU A 34 18.57 10.13 -18.27
C LEU A 34 17.93 11.50 -18.06
N PRO A 35 17.49 12.19 -19.14
CA PRO A 35 16.87 13.51 -19.03
C PRO A 35 15.42 13.47 -18.51
N TRP A 36 15.06 12.41 -17.81
CA TRP A 36 13.70 12.18 -17.34
C TRP A 36 13.46 12.82 -15.98
N ASN A 37 12.30 13.49 -15.86
CA ASN A 37 11.85 14.07 -14.60
C ASN A 37 10.34 13.88 -14.47
N TRP A 38 9.94 12.94 -13.66
CA TRP A 38 8.53 12.68 -13.37
C TRP A 38 7.99 13.73 -12.41
N LYS A 39 7.24 14.70 -12.95
CA LYS A 39 6.49 15.70 -12.18
C LYS A 39 5.19 15.09 -11.65
N GLY A 40 4.60 15.69 -10.61
CA GLY A 40 3.45 15.13 -9.90
C GLY A 40 2.29 14.68 -10.81
N GLN A 41 1.90 15.50 -11.80
CA GLN A 41 0.80 15.15 -12.70
C GLN A 41 1.12 13.95 -13.61
N LEU A 42 2.34 13.89 -14.15
CA LEU A 42 2.79 12.74 -14.93
C LEU A 42 2.90 11.50 -14.02
N TYR A 43 3.45 11.68 -12.82
CA TYR A 43 3.60 10.59 -11.87
C TYR A 43 2.24 9.98 -11.49
N LYS A 44 1.20 10.82 -11.26
CA LYS A 44 -0.18 10.37 -11.05
C LYS A 44 -0.67 9.46 -12.19
N GLN A 45 -0.42 9.83 -13.45
CA GLN A 45 -0.78 8.98 -14.59
C GLN A 45 -0.01 7.65 -14.59
N LEU A 46 1.28 7.71 -14.25
CA LEU A 46 2.13 6.54 -14.24
C LEU A 46 1.80 5.57 -13.08
N LEU A 47 1.18 6.04 -11.99
CA LEU A 47 0.70 5.21 -10.88
C LEU A 47 -0.40 4.22 -11.28
N GLN A 48 -1.10 4.44 -12.40
CA GLN A 48 -2.03 3.46 -12.96
C GLN A 48 -1.34 2.16 -13.37
N VAL A 49 -0.02 2.20 -13.60
CA VAL A 49 0.82 1.01 -13.83
C VAL A 49 1.45 0.59 -12.51
N THR A 50 0.97 -0.50 -11.97
CA THR A 50 1.45 -1.04 -10.70
C THR A 50 2.79 -1.76 -10.89
N GLY A 51 3.73 -1.54 -9.95
CA GLY A 51 5.10 -2.07 -10.02
C GLY A 51 6.09 -1.05 -10.60
N GLY A 52 7.25 -0.94 -9.95
CA GLY A 52 8.22 0.12 -10.32
C GLY A 52 8.98 -0.16 -11.61
N LYS A 53 9.31 -1.42 -11.88
CA LYS A 53 9.98 -1.82 -13.14
C LYS A 53 9.00 -1.71 -14.32
N GLU A 54 7.77 -2.14 -14.10
CA GLU A 54 6.66 -2.06 -15.05
C GLU A 54 6.35 -0.60 -15.41
N ARG A 55 6.37 0.29 -14.42
CA ARG A 55 6.16 1.73 -14.59
C ARG A 55 7.29 2.38 -15.42
N ILE A 56 8.57 2.04 -15.16
CA ILE A 56 9.68 2.52 -15.98
C ILE A 56 9.53 2.00 -17.42
N LEU A 57 9.22 0.72 -17.61
CA LEU A 57 9.02 0.15 -18.93
C LEU A 57 7.87 0.79 -19.68
N HIS A 58 6.75 1.01 -18.99
CA HIS A 58 5.58 1.71 -19.54
C HIS A 58 5.93 3.14 -20.00
N TYR A 59 6.65 3.90 -19.16
CA TYR A 59 7.10 5.24 -19.50
C TYR A 59 8.06 5.23 -20.72
N LEU A 60 9.02 4.32 -20.71
CA LEU A 60 9.96 4.17 -21.82
C LEU A 60 9.25 3.83 -23.14
N THR A 61 8.27 2.92 -23.08
CA THR A 61 7.53 2.48 -24.28
C THR A 61 6.64 3.60 -24.86
N ASN A 62 6.02 4.40 -24.02
CA ASN A 62 4.99 5.36 -24.47
C ASN A 62 5.52 6.78 -24.70
N TRP A 63 6.61 7.18 -24.06
CA TRP A 63 7.19 8.53 -24.16
C TRP A 63 8.59 8.57 -24.76
N HIS A 64 9.32 7.42 -24.78
CA HIS A 64 10.69 7.31 -25.22
C HIS A 64 10.93 6.03 -26.05
N ALA A 65 10.01 5.67 -26.92
CA ALA A 65 10.03 4.43 -27.68
C ALA A 65 11.33 4.23 -28.51
N GLN A 66 11.94 5.33 -28.98
CA GLN A 66 13.21 5.33 -29.70
C GLN A 66 14.38 4.77 -28.85
N ASP A 67 14.30 4.91 -27.51
CA ASP A 67 15.35 4.50 -26.57
C ASP A 67 15.11 3.09 -26.00
N LEU A 68 13.98 2.45 -26.35
CA LEU A 68 13.55 1.18 -25.76
C LEU A 68 14.59 0.06 -25.92
N ALA A 69 15.17 -0.07 -27.11
CA ALA A 69 16.16 -1.12 -27.38
C ALA A 69 17.43 -0.96 -26.51
N THR A 70 17.82 0.29 -26.24
CA THR A 70 19.06 0.62 -25.51
C THR A 70 18.84 0.59 -24.00
N LEU A 71 17.67 1.03 -23.51
CA LEU A 71 17.42 1.26 -22.09
C LEU A 71 16.67 0.13 -21.41
N ARG A 72 15.92 -0.72 -22.14
CA ARG A 72 15.15 -1.84 -21.54
C ARG A 72 16.02 -2.72 -20.64
N GLY A 73 17.22 -3.05 -21.07
CA GLY A 73 18.17 -3.86 -20.29
C GLY A 73 18.71 -3.17 -19.03
N LYS A 74 18.61 -1.83 -18.94
CA LYS A 74 19.05 -1.04 -17.77
C LYS A 74 17.98 -0.88 -16.71
N ILE A 75 16.71 -1.19 -16.99
CA ILE A 75 15.59 -1.01 -16.06
C ILE A 75 15.85 -1.66 -14.68
N PRO A 76 16.36 -2.90 -14.59
CA PRO A 76 16.67 -3.50 -13.29
C PRO A 76 17.65 -2.66 -12.47
N ALA A 77 18.74 -2.19 -13.07
CA ALA A 77 19.78 -1.40 -12.40
C ALA A 77 19.26 -0.02 -11.95
N ILE A 78 18.44 0.65 -12.79
CA ILE A 78 17.78 1.91 -12.46
C ILE A 78 16.85 1.70 -11.25
N TYR A 79 16.08 0.63 -11.27
CA TYR A 79 15.13 0.31 -10.20
C TYR A 79 15.84 -0.05 -8.88
N ASP A 80 16.93 -0.80 -8.93
CA ASP A 80 17.73 -1.14 -7.75
C ASP A 80 18.37 0.11 -7.13
N PHE A 81 18.87 1.04 -7.95
CA PHE A 81 19.35 2.34 -7.46
C PHE A 81 18.22 3.12 -6.79
N LYS A 82 17.05 3.24 -7.46
CA LYS A 82 15.85 3.89 -6.91
C LYS A 82 15.46 3.28 -5.56
N THR A 83 15.46 1.96 -5.42
CA THR A 83 15.09 1.26 -4.19
C THR A 83 16.03 1.64 -3.04
N LYS A 84 17.35 1.63 -3.27
CA LYS A 84 18.35 2.07 -2.28
C LYS A 84 18.17 3.53 -1.87
N ARG A 85 17.88 4.42 -2.83
CA ARG A 85 17.62 5.84 -2.55
C ARG A 85 16.37 6.03 -1.70
N TYR A 86 15.26 5.36 -2.09
CA TYR A 86 14.04 5.37 -1.31
C TYR A 86 14.27 4.92 0.15
N SER A 87 14.89 3.76 0.34
CA SER A 87 15.18 3.24 1.69
C SER A 87 16.02 4.23 2.50
N GLY A 88 17.03 4.86 1.89
CA GLY A 88 17.83 5.89 2.55
C GLY A 88 17.02 7.12 2.97
N MET A 89 16.09 7.61 2.14
CA MET A 89 15.20 8.72 2.46
C MET A 89 14.24 8.36 3.60
N ILE A 90 13.67 7.17 3.59
CA ILE A 90 12.78 6.68 4.65
C ILE A 90 13.52 6.61 5.99
N LEU A 91 14.71 6.02 6.03
CA LEU A 91 15.51 5.91 7.25
C LEU A 91 15.97 7.28 7.77
N ALA A 92 16.11 8.28 6.89
CA ALA A 92 16.37 9.67 7.26
C ALA A 92 15.15 10.43 7.81
N GLY A 93 13.97 9.77 7.92
CA GLY A 93 12.78 10.37 8.52
C GLY A 93 11.84 11.08 7.54
N ALA A 94 11.86 10.71 6.26
CA ALA A 94 11.04 11.36 5.24
C ALA A 94 9.52 11.18 5.45
N VAL A 95 9.08 10.15 6.18
CA VAL A 95 7.66 9.81 6.35
C VAL A 95 7.31 9.45 7.79
N LYS A 96 6.00 9.51 8.09
CA LYS A 96 5.38 9.02 9.32
C LYS A 96 4.20 8.12 8.96
N LEU A 97 3.78 7.24 9.90
CA LEU A 97 2.55 6.47 9.72
C LEU A 97 1.35 7.40 9.54
N ASN A 98 0.42 6.99 8.71
CA ASN A 98 -0.85 7.68 8.54
C ASN A 98 -1.66 7.66 9.85
N PRO A 99 -2.51 8.68 10.11
CA PRO A 99 -3.27 8.78 11.34
C PRO A 99 -4.16 7.55 11.57
N GLY A 100 -4.13 7.04 12.80
CA GLY A 100 -4.89 5.87 13.22
C GLY A 100 -4.23 4.52 12.93
N VAL A 101 -3.18 4.47 12.09
CA VAL A 101 -2.52 3.19 11.75
C VAL A 101 -1.87 2.56 12.98
N ALA A 102 -1.00 3.28 13.69
CA ALA A 102 -0.30 2.73 14.87
C ALA A 102 -1.30 2.25 15.94
N ARG A 103 -2.36 3.04 16.19
CA ARG A 103 -3.43 2.69 17.13
C ARG A 103 -4.14 1.40 16.71
N LEU A 104 -4.58 1.30 15.44
CA LEU A 104 -5.31 0.12 14.95
C LEU A 104 -4.45 -1.15 15.00
N LEU A 105 -3.17 -1.05 14.64
CA LEU A 105 -2.23 -2.18 14.76
C LEU A 105 -2.11 -2.67 16.21
N ALA A 106 -2.00 -1.75 17.18
CA ALA A 106 -1.94 -2.08 18.60
C ALA A 106 -3.26 -2.70 19.11
N GLU A 107 -4.41 -2.16 18.73
CA GLU A 107 -5.73 -2.70 19.07
C GLU A 107 -5.89 -4.13 18.52
N ALA A 108 -5.51 -4.37 17.26
CA ALA A 108 -5.60 -5.67 16.62
C ALA A 108 -4.72 -6.72 17.32
N LYS A 109 -3.47 -6.37 17.67
CA LYS A 109 -2.58 -7.28 18.42
C LYS A 109 -3.12 -7.57 19.83
N THR A 110 -3.66 -6.57 20.52
CA THR A 110 -4.28 -6.74 21.83
C THR A 110 -5.48 -7.70 21.76
N ALA A 111 -6.25 -7.65 20.67
CA ALA A 111 -7.38 -8.55 20.43
C ALA A 111 -6.95 -9.94 19.92
N GLY A 112 -5.65 -10.19 19.73
CA GLY A 112 -5.14 -11.48 19.24
C GLY A 112 -5.32 -11.68 17.72
N ALA A 113 -5.64 -10.62 16.96
CA ALA A 113 -5.77 -10.71 15.52
C ALA A 113 -4.39 -10.83 14.85
N ARG A 114 -4.36 -11.52 13.71
CA ARG A 114 -3.17 -11.63 12.87
C ARG A 114 -3.05 -10.44 11.94
N LEU A 115 -1.82 -9.99 11.72
CA LEU A 115 -1.51 -8.86 10.85
C LEU A 115 -0.71 -9.33 9.64
N ALA A 116 -1.07 -8.86 8.46
CA ALA A 116 -0.27 -9.08 7.26
C ALA A 116 -0.06 -7.79 6.46
N ILE A 117 1.02 -7.80 5.69
CA ILE A 117 1.27 -6.84 4.61
C ILE A 117 1.06 -7.54 3.27
N ALA A 118 0.38 -6.87 2.34
CA ALA A 118 0.17 -7.28 0.95
C ALA A 118 0.42 -6.07 0.02
N THR A 119 1.63 -5.95 -0.49
CA THR A 119 2.06 -4.79 -1.28
C THR A 119 2.75 -5.17 -2.57
N THR A 120 2.79 -4.25 -3.53
CA THR A 120 3.55 -4.39 -4.78
C THR A 120 4.91 -3.71 -4.74
N THR A 121 5.24 -3.04 -3.64
CA THR A 121 6.58 -2.48 -3.42
C THR A 121 7.60 -3.59 -3.06
N HIS A 122 8.89 -3.28 -3.22
CA HIS A 122 9.97 -4.23 -2.93
C HIS A 122 10.11 -4.47 -1.43
N ARG A 123 10.51 -5.68 -1.04
CA ARG A 123 10.70 -6.08 0.36
C ARG A 123 11.57 -5.10 1.15
N ASP A 124 12.69 -4.65 0.59
CA ASP A 124 13.60 -3.71 1.26
C ASP A 124 12.94 -2.38 1.61
N ASN A 125 12.00 -1.90 0.77
CA ASN A 125 11.23 -0.68 1.03
C ASN A 125 10.30 -0.87 2.22
N VAL A 126 9.64 -2.03 2.31
CA VAL A 126 8.76 -2.38 3.44
C VAL A 126 9.58 -2.39 4.74
N GLU A 127 10.71 -3.08 4.72
CA GLU A 127 11.58 -3.21 5.91
C GLU A 127 12.11 -1.86 6.38
N ALA A 128 12.57 -1.00 5.46
CA ALA A 128 13.02 0.36 5.78
C ALA A 128 11.89 1.19 6.41
N LEU A 129 10.67 1.13 5.86
CA LEU A 129 9.52 1.84 6.41
C LEU A 129 9.19 1.35 7.82
N LEU A 130 9.05 0.04 8.01
CA LEU A 130 8.70 -0.55 9.31
C LEU A 130 9.78 -0.30 10.37
N GLN A 131 11.05 -0.38 9.99
CA GLN A 131 12.17 -0.08 10.89
C GLN A 131 12.13 1.38 11.38
N HIS A 132 11.82 2.32 10.47
CA HIS A 132 11.75 3.74 10.82
C HIS A 132 10.49 4.10 11.62
N THR A 133 9.32 3.60 11.19
CA THR A 133 8.02 4.04 11.74
C THR A 133 7.53 3.22 12.92
N LEU A 134 8.01 1.99 13.08
CA LEU A 134 7.68 1.05 14.16
C LEU A 134 8.95 0.47 14.81
N PRO A 135 9.85 1.31 15.36
CA PRO A 135 11.19 0.89 15.78
C PRO A 135 11.21 -0.18 16.87
N ALA A 136 10.17 -0.29 17.70
CA ALA A 136 10.08 -1.28 18.76
C ALA A 136 9.78 -2.71 18.25
N HIS A 137 9.13 -2.82 17.09
CA HIS A 137 8.63 -4.10 16.58
C HIS A 137 9.04 -4.37 15.14
N GLY A 138 9.14 -3.32 14.29
CA GLY A 138 9.48 -3.46 12.87
C GLY A 138 8.62 -4.51 12.17
N ALA A 139 9.26 -5.33 11.35
CA ALA A 139 8.59 -6.41 10.61
C ALA A 139 7.99 -7.50 11.50
N SER A 140 8.50 -7.68 12.75
CA SER A 140 8.01 -8.72 13.67
C SER A 140 6.60 -8.49 14.18
N LEU A 141 6.05 -7.29 13.98
CA LEU A 141 4.63 -6.99 14.28
C LEU A 141 3.68 -7.77 13.36
N PHE A 142 4.11 -8.09 12.15
CA PHE A 142 3.30 -8.72 11.13
C PHE A 142 3.56 -10.23 11.08
N ASP A 143 2.49 -11.02 11.13
CA ASP A 143 2.53 -12.49 11.05
C ASP A 143 2.87 -12.97 9.62
N ALA A 144 2.61 -12.11 8.60
CA ALA A 144 2.99 -12.36 7.22
C ALA A 144 3.30 -11.06 6.49
N ILE A 145 4.29 -11.10 5.61
CA ILE A 145 4.59 -10.03 4.66
C ILE A 145 4.69 -10.66 3.28
N VAL A 146 3.94 -10.12 2.31
CA VAL A 146 4.03 -10.44 0.89
C VAL A 146 4.38 -9.16 0.15
N ALA A 147 5.58 -9.12 -0.41
CA ALA A 147 6.10 -7.98 -1.16
C ALA A 147 6.00 -8.20 -2.68
N GLY A 148 6.18 -7.13 -3.44
CA GLY A 148 6.01 -7.17 -4.88
C GLY A 148 6.95 -8.11 -5.62
N ASP A 149 8.10 -8.40 -5.09
CA ASP A 149 9.08 -9.35 -5.64
C ASP A 149 8.73 -10.83 -5.37
N GLU A 150 7.70 -11.10 -4.54
CA GLU A 150 7.24 -12.44 -4.17
C GLU A 150 6.03 -12.91 -5.01
N VAL A 151 5.47 -12.07 -5.87
CA VAL A 151 4.27 -12.37 -6.67
C VAL A 151 4.52 -12.14 -8.15
N SER A 152 3.87 -12.97 -8.99
CA SER A 152 4.00 -12.91 -10.44
C SER A 152 3.13 -11.80 -11.04
N ALA A 153 1.89 -11.69 -10.58
CA ALA A 153 0.95 -10.67 -11.01
C ALA A 153 0.87 -9.53 -9.98
N LYS A 154 0.73 -8.30 -10.50
CA LYS A 154 0.59 -7.10 -9.65
C LYS A 154 -0.86 -6.68 -9.57
N LYS A 155 -1.22 -5.93 -8.51
CA LYS A 155 -2.54 -5.30 -8.40
C LYS A 155 -2.91 -4.61 -9.74
N PRO A 156 -4.13 -4.79 -10.27
CA PRO A 156 -5.34 -5.26 -9.59
C PRO A 156 -5.52 -6.79 -9.52
N ASP A 157 -4.52 -7.61 -9.90
CA ASP A 157 -4.59 -9.06 -9.69
C ASP A 157 -4.61 -9.38 -8.18
N PRO A 158 -5.45 -10.33 -7.72
CA PRO A 158 -5.60 -10.65 -6.30
C PRO A 158 -4.42 -11.43 -5.69
N GLU A 159 -3.46 -11.91 -6.46
CA GLU A 159 -2.40 -12.83 -6.04
C GLU A 159 -1.70 -12.42 -4.74
N VAL A 160 -1.40 -11.12 -4.56
CA VAL A 160 -0.70 -10.62 -3.37
C VAL A 160 -1.54 -10.78 -2.09
N PHE A 161 -2.85 -10.51 -2.18
CA PHE A 161 -3.78 -10.68 -1.04
C PHE A 161 -4.07 -12.15 -0.77
N GLU A 162 -4.28 -12.96 -1.79
CA GLU A 162 -4.43 -14.42 -1.64
C GLU A 162 -3.21 -15.05 -0.99
N SER A 163 -1.99 -14.62 -1.39
CA SER A 163 -0.74 -15.07 -0.78
C SER A 163 -0.65 -14.67 0.69
N ALA A 164 -1.07 -13.44 1.05
CA ALA A 164 -1.14 -13.00 2.44
C ALA A 164 -2.12 -13.85 3.26
N LEU A 165 -3.32 -14.11 2.74
CA LEU A 165 -4.32 -14.96 3.39
C LEU A 165 -3.81 -16.40 3.59
N ARG A 166 -3.14 -16.99 2.59
CA ARG A 166 -2.52 -18.31 2.70
C ARG A 166 -1.46 -18.35 3.82
N LYS A 167 -0.57 -17.32 3.87
CA LYS A 167 0.45 -17.22 4.93
C LYS A 167 -0.19 -17.03 6.31
N LEU A 168 -1.25 -16.25 6.42
CA LEU A 168 -2.02 -16.10 7.66
C LEU A 168 -2.82 -17.35 8.02
N ARG A 169 -3.08 -18.24 7.08
CA ARG A 169 -3.99 -19.40 7.24
C ARG A 169 -5.38 -18.96 7.74
N LEU A 170 -5.91 -17.91 7.14
CA LEU A 170 -7.22 -17.34 7.44
C LEU A 170 -8.08 -17.24 6.17
N PRO A 171 -9.39 -17.51 6.25
CA PRO A 171 -10.30 -17.27 5.16
C PRO A 171 -10.56 -15.75 5.00
N ALA A 172 -10.76 -15.28 3.78
CA ALA A 172 -10.98 -13.87 3.48
C ALA A 172 -12.14 -13.26 4.28
N VAL A 173 -13.22 -14.03 4.50
CA VAL A 173 -14.41 -13.58 5.23
C VAL A 173 -14.15 -13.20 6.71
N CYS A 174 -13.04 -13.67 7.29
CA CYS A 174 -12.59 -13.31 8.64
C CYS A 174 -11.52 -12.21 8.63
N CYS A 175 -11.26 -11.57 7.48
CA CYS A 175 -10.22 -10.56 7.33
C CYS A 175 -10.77 -9.29 6.68
N ILE A 176 -10.09 -8.17 6.96
CA ILE A 176 -10.33 -6.87 6.30
C ILE A 176 -9.01 -6.38 5.70
N ALA A 177 -9.08 -5.89 4.46
CA ALA A 177 -7.97 -5.23 3.80
C ALA A 177 -8.02 -3.71 4.00
N PHE A 178 -6.84 -3.09 4.02
CA PHE A 178 -6.64 -1.65 4.03
C PHE A 178 -5.83 -1.25 2.81
N GLU A 179 -6.29 -0.24 2.09
CA GLU A 179 -5.76 0.20 0.80
C GLU A 179 -5.90 1.71 0.63
N ASP A 180 -5.20 2.25 -0.38
CA ASP A 180 -5.31 3.66 -0.77
C ASP A 180 -5.78 3.86 -2.22
N SER A 181 -5.68 2.82 -3.07
CA SER A 181 -5.85 2.90 -4.53
C SER A 181 -6.97 2.02 -5.07
N ALA A 182 -7.52 2.38 -6.25
CA ALA A 182 -8.51 1.56 -6.95
C ALA A 182 -7.94 0.20 -7.36
N ASN A 183 -6.69 0.15 -7.84
CA ASN A 183 -6.04 -1.11 -8.21
C ASN A 183 -5.93 -2.06 -7.01
N GLY A 184 -5.55 -1.54 -5.85
CA GLY A 184 -5.46 -2.32 -4.64
C GLY A 184 -6.80 -2.74 -4.08
N ALA A 185 -7.80 -1.85 -4.07
CA ALA A 185 -9.16 -2.17 -3.65
C ALA A 185 -9.78 -3.29 -4.51
N ASN A 186 -9.57 -3.24 -5.83
CA ASN A 186 -10.02 -4.28 -6.75
C ASN A 186 -9.30 -5.62 -6.50
N ALA A 187 -7.99 -5.58 -6.27
CA ALA A 187 -7.20 -6.78 -5.93
C ALA A 187 -7.68 -7.44 -4.62
N ALA A 188 -7.87 -6.65 -3.57
CA ALA A 188 -8.34 -7.15 -2.28
C ALA A 188 -9.77 -7.74 -2.39
N ARG A 189 -10.67 -7.06 -3.12
CA ARG A 189 -12.01 -7.58 -3.40
C ARG A 189 -11.96 -8.87 -4.23
N GLY A 190 -11.08 -8.94 -5.23
CA GLY A 190 -10.86 -10.15 -6.03
C GLY A 190 -10.42 -11.35 -5.18
N ALA A 191 -9.67 -11.12 -4.11
CA ALA A 191 -9.31 -12.12 -3.10
C ALA A 191 -10.44 -12.42 -2.09
N GLY A 192 -11.63 -11.83 -2.24
CA GLY A 192 -12.79 -12.02 -1.35
C GLY A 192 -12.75 -11.20 -0.06
N LEU A 193 -11.86 -10.23 0.06
CA LEU A 193 -11.74 -9.37 1.24
C LEU A 193 -12.74 -8.21 1.20
N ARG A 194 -13.21 -7.78 2.37
CA ARG A 194 -13.79 -6.44 2.55
C ARG A 194 -12.66 -5.42 2.67
N VAL A 195 -12.87 -4.23 2.11
CA VAL A 195 -11.81 -3.24 1.96
C VAL A 195 -12.20 -1.93 2.59
N VAL A 196 -11.33 -1.39 3.45
CA VAL A 196 -11.35 -0.01 3.93
C VAL A 196 -10.29 0.76 3.15
N VAL A 197 -10.71 1.82 2.47
CA VAL A 197 -9.81 2.66 1.66
C VAL A 197 -9.58 3.99 2.35
N THR A 198 -8.31 4.39 2.39
CA THR A 198 -7.84 5.73 2.80
C THR A 198 -7.09 6.36 1.63
N PRO A 199 -7.77 7.09 0.72
CA PRO A 199 -7.14 7.64 -0.47
C PRO A 199 -5.94 8.53 -0.15
N GLY A 200 -4.81 8.28 -0.84
CA GLY A 200 -3.60 9.09 -0.77
C GLY A 200 -3.69 10.35 -1.64
N ILE A 201 -2.62 11.14 -1.68
CA ILE A 201 -2.57 12.40 -2.45
C ILE A 201 -2.68 12.19 -3.96
N TYR A 202 -2.30 11.03 -4.47
CA TYR A 202 -2.35 10.70 -5.89
C TYR A 202 -3.58 9.90 -6.30
N THR A 203 -4.27 9.27 -5.34
CA THR A 203 -5.39 8.35 -5.57
C THR A 203 -6.76 8.93 -5.19
N ALA A 204 -6.81 10.20 -4.75
CA ALA A 204 -8.02 10.84 -4.25
C ALA A 204 -9.21 10.85 -5.24
N ASP A 205 -8.93 10.78 -6.54
CA ASP A 205 -9.95 10.79 -7.60
C ASP A 205 -10.19 9.39 -8.20
N ASP A 206 -9.64 8.33 -7.61
CA ASP A 206 -9.83 6.96 -8.06
C ASP A 206 -11.29 6.49 -7.84
N ASP A 207 -11.72 5.50 -8.62
CA ASP A 207 -13.00 4.83 -8.40
C ASP A 207 -12.89 3.78 -7.27
N PHE A 208 -13.51 4.07 -6.14
CA PHE A 208 -13.55 3.18 -4.98
C PHE A 208 -14.86 2.39 -4.84
N SER A 209 -15.58 2.14 -5.93
CA SER A 209 -16.83 1.34 -5.90
C SER A 209 -16.63 -0.08 -5.36
N ALA A 210 -15.41 -0.62 -5.43
CA ALA A 210 -15.03 -1.89 -4.83
C ALA A 210 -14.89 -1.85 -3.29
N ALA A 211 -14.76 -0.66 -2.68
CA ALA A 211 -14.52 -0.52 -1.26
C ALA A 211 -15.80 -0.70 -0.41
N SER A 212 -15.67 -1.32 0.77
CA SER A 212 -16.72 -1.38 1.78
C SER A 212 -16.84 -0.05 2.55
N SER A 213 -15.74 0.69 2.65
CA SER A 213 -15.67 2.01 3.27
C SER A 213 -14.56 2.84 2.67
N VAL A 214 -14.81 4.14 2.50
CA VAL A 214 -13.80 5.13 2.10
C VAL A 214 -13.78 6.25 3.13
N VAL A 215 -12.62 6.50 3.70
CA VAL A 215 -12.40 7.52 4.76
C VAL A 215 -11.10 8.28 4.51
N SER A 216 -10.98 9.52 5.03
CA SER A 216 -9.77 10.32 4.79
C SER A 216 -8.49 9.75 5.43
N ASP A 217 -8.65 9.04 6.53
CA ASP A 217 -7.64 8.35 7.33
C ASP A 217 -8.35 7.45 8.36
N LEU A 218 -7.64 6.74 9.22
CA LEU A 218 -8.29 5.84 10.19
C LEU A 218 -8.78 6.53 11.47
N GLY A 219 -8.57 7.85 11.59
CA GLY A 219 -8.98 8.66 12.73
C GLY A 219 -8.18 8.39 14.02
N GLU A 220 -8.14 9.41 14.88
CA GLU A 220 -7.52 9.35 16.21
C GLU A 220 -8.47 9.94 17.26
N PRO A 221 -8.33 9.58 18.54
CA PRO A 221 -9.05 10.25 19.61
C PRO A 221 -8.82 11.77 19.54
N GLY A 222 -9.93 12.54 19.45
CA GLY A 222 -9.88 13.99 19.28
C GLY A 222 -9.62 14.50 17.85
N ARG A 223 -9.32 13.61 16.89
CA ARG A 223 -9.16 13.92 15.47
C ARG A 223 -9.88 12.88 14.62
N PRO A 224 -11.21 12.97 14.50
CA PRO A 224 -11.99 12.04 13.71
C PRO A 224 -11.65 12.14 12.21
N HIS A 225 -11.72 11.01 11.52
CA HIS A 225 -11.62 10.99 10.06
C HIS A 225 -12.83 11.67 9.41
N ARG A 226 -12.70 12.11 8.17
CA ARG A 226 -13.81 12.49 7.31
C ARG A 226 -14.35 11.26 6.59
N HIS A 227 -15.63 10.95 6.75
CA HIS A 227 -16.30 9.90 6.00
C HIS A 227 -16.49 10.33 4.54
N LEU A 228 -16.15 9.47 3.59
CA LEU A 228 -16.27 9.73 2.15
C LEU A 228 -17.34 8.84 1.51
N ALA A 229 -17.35 7.52 1.81
CA ALA A 229 -18.34 6.58 1.29
C ALA A 229 -18.44 5.29 2.14
N GLY A 230 -19.51 4.51 1.93
CA GLY A 230 -19.67 3.17 2.49
C GLY A 230 -19.94 3.14 3.98
N TRP A 231 -19.33 2.23 4.71
CA TRP A 231 -19.52 2.06 6.15
C TRP A 231 -19.19 3.32 6.94
N LYS A 232 -20.02 3.62 7.94
CA LYS A 232 -19.78 4.69 8.91
C LYS A 232 -19.17 4.11 10.18
N TRP A 233 -18.30 4.90 10.82
CA TRP A 233 -17.55 4.49 11.99
C TRP A 233 -17.90 5.33 13.20
N PRO A 234 -18.14 4.70 14.38
CA PRO A 234 -18.45 5.43 15.61
C PRO A 234 -17.35 6.45 15.94
N GLY A 235 -17.78 7.69 16.24
CA GLY A 235 -16.85 8.77 16.58
C GLY A 235 -15.85 9.16 15.48
N GLY A 236 -16.03 8.69 14.24
CA GLY A 236 -15.11 8.93 13.15
C GLY A 236 -13.75 8.23 13.34
N ILE A 237 -13.75 7.05 13.97
CA ILE A 237 -12.55 6.26 14.25
C ILE A 237 -12.75 4.84 13.73
N VAL A 238 -11.86 4.37 12.87
CA VAL A 238 -11.79 2.97 12.44
C VAL A 238 -11.04 2.20 13.52
N SER A 239 -11.77 1.66 14.51
CA SER A 239 -11.20 0.84 15.58
C SER A 239 -11.36 -0.66 15.30
N PHE A 240 -10.56 -1.51 15.95
CA PHE A 240 -10.71 -2.96 15.81
C PHE A 240 -12.10 -3.45 16.25
N ALA A 241 -12.65 -2.91 17.32
CA ALA A 241 -13.99 -3.24 17.79
C ALA A 241 -15.08 -2.86 16.76
N ALA A 242 -14.95 -1.68 16.11
CA ALA A 242 -15.88 -1.27 15.06
C ALA A 242 -15.76 -2.15 13.80
N LEU A 243 -14.56 -2.55 13.43
CA LEU A 243 -14.34 -3.51 12.32
C LEU A 243 -14.97 -4.88 12.63
N GLN A 244 -14.81 -5.37 13.86
CA GLN A 244 -15.43 -6.62 14.34
C GLN A 244 -16.95 -6.56 14.17
N SER A 245 -17.59 -5.47 14.60
CA SER A 245 -19.04 -5.29 14.45
C SER A 245 -19.47 -5.32 12.99
N LYS A 246 -18.70 -4.69 12.08
CA LYS A 246 -19.01 -4.70 10.62
C LYS A 246 -18.91 -6.08 9.99
N ILE A 247 -17.99 -6.91 10.42
CA ILE A 247 -17.90 -8.31 9.99
C ILE A 247 -19.13 -9.12 10.45
N GLU A 248 -19.61 -8.88 11.66
CA GLU A 248 -20.76 -9.59 12.24
C GLU A 248 -22.10 -9.17 11.63
N GLU A 249 -22.25 -7.86 11.34
CA GLU A 249 -23.48 -7.28 10.74
C GLU A 249 -23.71 -7.72 9.29
N THR A 250 -22.67 -8.06 8.55
CA THR A 250 -22.74 -8.37 7.11
C THR A 250 -22.22 -9.77 6.87
N PRO A 251 -23.03 -10.82 6.99
CA PRO A 251 -22.63 -12.17 6.59
C PRO A 251 -22.20 -12.19 5.11
N ALA A 252 -21.24 -13.04 4.78
CA ALA A 252 -20.66 -13.21 3.44
C ALA A 252 -21.68 -13.68 2.42
#